data_2581a72c30623e3c154efad9e78ab706
#
_entry.id   2581a72c30623e3c154efad9e78ab706
#
_cell.length_a   1.000
_cell.length_b   1.000
_cell.length_c   1.000
_cell.angle_alpha   90.00
_cell.angle_beta   90.00
_cell.angle_gamma   90.00
#
_symmetry.space_group_name_H-M   'P 1'
#
loop_
_entity.id
_entity.type
_entity.pdbx_description
1 polymer ?
#
loop_
_entity_poly.entity_id
_entity_poly.type
_entity_poly.pdbx_seq_one_letter_code
_entity_poly.pdbx_strand_id
1 'polypeptide(L)'
;MQRTLKAFLLCGSLLFTASLGEAESVSKFVTKEEKIREQMVTISRELGVTCTECHNVQNFASAEKKSFKVGLEHMKLTQMLKDNGFDGKKGPESTCYMCHRGKLHPDFKEPASNKAH
;
A
#
# COMPACT_ATOMS: atom_id res chain seq x y z
N MET A 1 -46.94 26.80 55.52
CA MET A 1 -46.32 27.53 54.39
C MET A 1 -45.18 26.67 53.87
N GLN A 2 -45.48 25.72 53.06
CA GLN A 2 -44.50 24.82 52.36
C GLN A 2 -45.12 24.42 51.04
N ARG A 3 -44.88 25.13 50.02
CA ARG A 3 -45.15 24.72 48.63
C ARG A 3 -44.36 25.65 47.74
N THR A 4 -43.44 25.08 46.98
CA THR A 4 -42.80 25.55 45.76
C THR A 4 -41.27 25.33 45.78
N LEU A 5 -40.85 24.08 45.72
CA LEU A 5 -39.49 23.77 45.30
C LEU A 5 -39.42 22.36 44.70
N LYS A 6 -40.16 22.12 43.63
CA LYS A 6 -40.04 20.87 42.83
C LYS A 6 -40.37 21.14 41.36
N ALA A 7 -39.58 21.90 40.65
CA ALA A 7 -39.72 22.04 39.21
C ALA A 7 -38.47 22.62 38.53
N PHE A 8 -37.27 22.09 38.82
CA PHE A 8 -36.10 22.50 38.07
C PHE A 8 -35.05 21.38 38.02
N LEU A 9 -35.42 20.17 37.64
CA LEU A 9 -34.46 19.08 37.48
C LEU A 9 -34.91 18.10 36.38
N LEU A 10 -35.26 18.61 35.20
CA LEU A 10 -35.59 17.78 34.04
C LEU A 10 -35.30 18.51 32.72
N CYS A 11 -34.10 19.06 32.56
CA CYS A 11 -33.71 19.63 31.27
C CYS A 11 -32.20 19.64 31.11
N GLY A 12 -31.57 18.44 31.17
CA GLY A 12 -30.13 18.36 31.06
C GLY A 12 -29.59 17.03 30.58
N SER A 13 -30.33 16.32 29.73
CA SER A 13 -29.83 15.03 29.23
C SER A 13 -30.24 14.72 27.79
N LEU A 14 -29.97 15.65 26.87
CA LEU A 14 -30.27 15.40 25.47
C LEU A 14 -29.39 16.25 24.55
N LEU A 15 -28.06 16.11 24.67
CA LEU A 15 -27.14 16.63 23.66
C LEU A 15 -25.75 15.97 23.83
N PHE A 16 -25.60 14.67 23.53
CA PHE A 16 -24.28 14.14 23.25
C PHE A 16 -24.37 12.76 22.57
N THR A 17 -25.00 12.71 21.39
CA THR A 17 -24.92 11.54 20.54
C THR A 17 -24.78 11.95 19.07
N ALA A 18 -23.77 12.71 18.76
CA ALA A 18 -23.43 12.97 17.35
C ALA A 18 -21.92 13.08 17.23
N SER A 19 -21.30 12.04 16.75
CA SER A 19 -20.10 12.05 15.87
C SER A 19 -19.15 10.85 16.10
N LEU A 20 -19.66 9.65 16.07
CA LEU A 20 -18.77 8.46 15.96
C LEU A 20 -18.73 7.88 14.52
N GLY A 21 -19.57 8.39 13.61
CA GLY A 21 -19.65 7.86 12.24
C GLY A 21 -18.57 8.37 11.28
N GLU A 22 -18.08 9.59 11.48
CA GLU A 22 -17.11 10.20 10.55
C GLU A 22 -15.67 9.72 10.77
N ALA A 23 -15.29 9.39 12.00
CA ALA A 23 -13.94 8.93 12.31
C ALA A 23 -13.63 7.56 11.68
N GLU A 24 -14.62 6.68 11.54
CA GLU A 24 -14.43 5.34 10.95
C GLU A 24 -14.21 5.40 9.44
N SER A 25 -14.89 6.29 8.72
CA SER A 25 -14.70 6.45 7.28
C SER A 25 -13.35 7.04 6.93
N VAL A 26 -12.87 8.01 7.70
CA VAL A 26 -11.54 8.63 7.53
C VAL A 26 -10.44 7.63 7.85
N SER A 27 -10.56 6.84 8.90
CA SER A 27 -9.55 5.84 9.26
C SER A 27 -9.43 4.72 8.21
N LYS A 28 -10.54 4.28 7.61
CA LYS A 28 -10.52 3.30 6.51
C LYS A 28 -9.86 3.85 5.25
N PHE A 29 -10.10 5.11 4.92
CA PHE A 29 -9.48 5.76 3.78
C PHE A 29 -7.97 5.95 3.98
N VAL A 30 -7.55 6.47 5.12
CA VAL A 30 -6.13 6.63 5.49
C VAL A 30 -5.40 5.29 5.46
N THR A 31 -6.00 4.24 6.03
CA THR A 31 -5.40 2.91 6.04
C THR A 31 -5.19 2.34 4.63
N LYS A 32 -6.11 2.59 3.71
CA LYS A 32 -5.97 2.16 2.31
C LYS A 32 -4.83 2.87 1.60
N GLU A 33 -4.74 4.19 1.74
CA GLU A 33 -3.65 4.97 1.14
C GLU A 33 -2.29 4.63 1.76
N GLU A 34 -2.24 4.40 3.06
CA GLU A 34 -1.03 4.00 3.75
C GLU A 34 -0.49 2.68 3.22
N LYS A 35 -1.33 1.68 3.02
CA LYS A 35 -0.97 0.40 2.40
C LYS A 35 -0.44 0.57 0.98
N ILE A 36 -1.06 1.43 0.18
CA ILE A 36 -0.57 1.73 -1.16
C ILE A 36 0.82 2.36 -1.10
N ARG A 37 1.05 3.31 -0.19
CA ARG A 37 2.37 3.94 0.01
C ARG A 37 3.43 2.93 0.43
N GLU A 38 3.14 2.07 1.40
CA GLU A 38 4.04 0.99 1.81
C GLU A 38 4.41 0.07 0.63
N GLN A 39 3.43 -0.31 -0.15
CA GLN A 39 3.63 -1.13 -1.34
C GLN A 39 4.53 -0.43 -2.35
N MET A 40 4.29 0.85 -2.63
CA MET A 40 5.11 1.63 -3.58
C MET A 40 6.54 1.82 -3.08
N VAL A 41 6.74 2.07 -1.78
CA VAL A 41 8.08 2.15 -1.17
C VAL A 41 8.81 0.81 -1.28
N THR A 42 8.13 -0.29 -1.06
CA THR A 42 8.70 -1.64 -1.21
C THR A 42 9.12 -1.90 -2.65
N ILE A 43 8.25 -1.64 -3.63
CA ILE A 43 8.55 -1.79 -5.06
C ILE A 43 9.75 -0.93 -5.45
N SER A 44 9.76 0.34 -5.03
CA SER A 44 10.85 1.29 -5.31
C SER A 44 12.21 0.75 -4.82
N ARG A 45 12.25 0.21 -3.60
CA ARG A 45 13.45 -0.41 -3.02
C ARG A 45 13.86 -1.69 -3.76
N GLU A 46 12.90 -2.54 -4.09
CA GLU A 46 13.16 -3.81 -4.77
C GLU A 46 13.65 -3.62 -6.21
N LEU A 47 13.29 -2.52 -6.85
CA LEU A 47 13.76 -2.12 -8.18
C LEU A 47 14.99 -1.20 -8.15
N GLY A 48 15.36 -0.67 -6.97
CA GLY A 48 16.45 0.30 -6.84
C GLY A 48 16.21 1.64 -7.54
N VAL A 49 14.96 2.12 -7.54
CA VAL A 49 14.56 3.35 -8.23
C VAL A 49 13.82 4.31 -7.29
N THR A 50 13.70 5.55 -7.72
CA THR A 50 12.84 6.54 -7.06
C THR A 50 11.41 6.52 -7.62
N CYS A 51 10.47 7.11 -6.90
CA CYS A 51 9.07 7.20 -7.33
C CYS A 51 8.91 7.87 -8.70
N THR A 52 9.80 8.80 -9.03
CA THR A 52 9.79 9.56 -10.27
C THR A 52 10.20 8.74 -11.50
N GLU A 53 10.74 7.55 -11.32
CA GLU A 53 10.98 6.64 -12.45
C GLU A 53 9.66 6.24 -13.12
N CYS A 54 8.65 5.91 -12.35
CA CYS A 54 7.36 5.44 -12.85
C CYS A 54 6.27 6.51 -12.82
N HIS A 55 6.33 7.47 -11.89
CA HIS A 55 5.28 8.45 -11.68
C HIS A 55 5.66 9.85 -12.14
N ASN A 56 4.67 10.60 -12.61
CA ASN A 56 4.79 12.04 -12.82
C ASN A 56 4.52 12.74 -11.48
N VAL A 57 5.41 13.63 -11.04
CA VAL A 57 5.29 14.34 -9.77
C VAL A 57 4.07 15.27 -9.68
N GLN A 58 3.61 15.79 -10.81
CA GLN A 58 2.41 16.62 -10.90
C GLN A 58 1.11 15.79 -10.88
N ASN A 59 1.19 14.51 -11.27
CA ASN A 59 0.05 13.61 -11.30
C ASN A 59 0.52 12.15 -11.14
N PHE A 60 0.55 11.68 -9.91
CA PHE A 60 0.97 10.30 -9.60
C PHE A 60 0.06 9.22 -10.19
N ALA A 61 -1.18 9.56 -10.54
CA ALA A 61 -2.12 8.64 -11.18
C ALA A 61 -1.92 8.53 -12.70
N SER A 62 -1.06 9.39 -13.30
CA SER A 62 -0.81 9.36 -14.73
C SER A 62 -0.11 8.08 -15.16
N ALA A 63 -0.65 7.43 -16.18
CA ALA A 63 -0.08 6.25 -16.82
C ALA A 63 0.75 6.57 -18.08
N GLU A 64 1.21 7.80 -18.23
CA GLU A 64 1.92 8.24 -19.44
C GLU A 64 3.29 7.57 -19.60
N LYS A 65 4.02 7.42 -18.49
CA LYS A 65 5.37 6.86 -18.53
C LYS A 65 5.37 5.40 -18.94
N LYS A 66 6.28 5.05 -19.83
CA LYS A 66 6.48 3.65 -20.25
C LYS A 66 6.81 2.74 -19.08
N SER A 67 7.68 3.20 -18.18
CA SER A 67 8.07 2.46 -16.96
C SER A 67 6.87 2.16 -16.05
N PHE A 68 5.90 3.07 -15.93
CA PHE A 68 4.65 2.82 -15.22
C PHE A 68 3.87 1.65 -15.83
N LYS A 69 3.71 1.65 -17.16
CA LYS A 69 2.98 0.59 -17.88
C LYS A 69 3.67 -0.77 -17.73
N VAL A 70 4.99 -0.79 -17.90
CA VAL A 70 5.79 -2.01 -17.71
C VAL A 70 5.69 -2.51 -16.27
N GLY A 71 5.74 -1.59 -15.29
CA GLY A 71 5.57 -1.94 -13.88
C GLY A 71 4.24 -2.62 -13.59
N LEU A 72 3.13 -2.13 -14.17
CA LEU A 72 1.83 -2.77 -14.04
C LEU A 72 1.80 -4.20 -14.60
N GLU A 73 2.43 -4.44 -15.74
CA GLU A 73 2.51 -5.79 -16.32
C GLU A 73 3.34 -6.73 -15.46
N HIS A 74 4.45 -6.25 -14.88
CA HIS A 74 5.26 -7.03 -13.96
C HIS A 74 4.52 -7.32 -12.63
N MET A 75 3.71 -6.39 -12.14
CA MET A 75 2.84 -6.64 -10.97
C MET A 75 1.82 -7.74 -11.25
N LYS A 76 1.22 -7.78 -12.43
CA LYS A 76 0.33 -8.89 -12.85
C LYS A 76 1.06 -10.22 -12.89
N LEU A 77 2.27 -10.24 -13.45
CA LEU A 77 3.11 -11.43 -13.47
C LEU A 77 3.44 -11.92 -12.06
N THR A 78 3.83 -11.01 -11.17
CA THR A 78 4.10 -11.32 -9.76
C THR A 78 2.87 -11.90 -9.07
N GLN A 79 1.69 -11.33 -9.31
CA GLN A 79 0.44 -11.84 -8.76
C GLN A 79 0.12 -13.23 -9.30
N MET A 80 0.29 -13.46 -10.59
CA MET A 80 0.09 -14.79 -11.20
C MET A 80 1.00 -15.85 -10.55
N LEU A 81 2.26 -15.52 -10.27
CA LEU A 81 3.17 -16.42 -9.56
C LEU A 81 2.69 -16.70 -8.13
N LYS A 82 2.24 -15.69 -7.39
CA LYS A 82 1.66 -15.86 -6.04
C LYS A 82 0.45 -16.78 -6.06
N ASP A 83 -0.44 -16.63 -7.03
CA ASP A 83 -1.64 -17.45 -7.21
C ASP A 83 -1.30 -18.92 -7.55
N ASN A 84 -0.10 -19.17 -8.07
CA ASN A 84 0.43 -20.50 -8.40
C ASN A 84 1.42 -21.06 -7.36
N GLY A 85 1.37 -20.57 -6.13
CA GLY A 85 2.10 -21.17 -5.01
C GLY A 85 3.40 -20.46 -4.60
N PHE A 86 3.76 -19.36 -5.26
CA PHE A 86 4.91 -18.52 -4.85
C PHE A 86 4.41 -17.42 -3.90
N ASP A 87 3.66 -17.79 -2.87
CA ASP A 87 2.96 -16.87 -1.96
C ASP A 87 3.67 -16.69 -0.59
N GLY A 88 4.83 -17.29 -0.42
CA GLY A 88 5.60 -17.26 0.83
C GLY A 88 5.06 -18.21 1.91
N LYS A 89 3.98 -18.97 1.66
CA LYS A 89 3.42 -19.93 2.63
C LYS A 89 3.82 -21.36 2.36
N LYS A 90 3.75 -21.78 1.10
CA LYS A 90 4.10 -23.12 0.65
C LYS A 90 5.38 -23.16 -0.18
N GLY A 91 5.90 -22.01 -0.54
CA GLY A 91 7.12 -21.86 -1.34
C GLY A 91 7.70 -20.45 -1.14
N PRO A 92 8.71 -20.07 -1.92
CA PRO A 92 9.25 -18.71 -1.86
C PRO A 92 8.18 -17.68 -2.23
N GLU A 93 8.27 -16.47 -1.65
CA GLU A 93 7.39 -15.38 -2.03
C GLU A 93 7.87 -14.72 -3.32
N SER A 94 6.97 -14.59 -4.29
CA SER A 94 7.24 -13.83 -5.50
C SER A 94 7.17 -12.32 -5.20
N THR A 95 8.33 -11.66 -5.30
CA THR A 95 8.48 -10.21 -5.15
C THR A 95 9.17 -9.63 -6.38
N CYS A 96 9.17 -8.31 -6.53
CA CYS A 96 9.95 -7.65 -7.58
C CYS A 96 11.45 -7.94 -7.41
N TYR A 97 11.91 -8.02 -6.17
CA TYR A 97 13.31 -8.31 -5.86
C TYR A 97 13.78 -9.68 -6.36
N MET A 98 12.89 -10.68 -6.42
CA MET A 98 13.23 -12.03 -6.88
C MET A 98 13.88 -12.02 -8.28
N CYS A 99 13.41 -11.14 -9.17
CA CYS A 99 13.94 -10.96 -10.51
C CYS A 99 14.88 -9.76 -10.62
N HIS A 100 14.51 -8.62 -10.03
CA HIS A 100 15.22 -7.36 -10.22
C HIS A 100 16.45 -7.17 -9.33
N ARG A 101 16.48 -7.77 -8.13
CA ARG A 101 17.61 -7.71 -7.20
C ARG A 101 18.13 -6.29 -6.95
N GLY A 102 17.21 -5.31 -6.80
CA GLY A 102 17.56 -3.91 -6.58
C GLY A 102 18.03 -3.18 -7.85
N LYS A 103 17.71 -3.67 -9.03
CA LYS A 103 18.07 -3.04 -10.32
C LYS A 103 16.85 -2.94 -11.22
N LEU A 104 16.59 -1.74 -11.78
CA LEU A 104 15.49 -1.53 -12.73
C LEU A 104 15.61 -2.46 -13.94
N HIS A 105 16.82 -2.63 -14.44
CA HIS A 105 17.15 -3.57 -15.52
C HIS A 105 17.98 -4.71 -14.96
N PRO A 106 17.36 -5.85 -14.63
CA PRO A 106 18.07 -6.99 -14.07
C PRO A 106 19.05 -7.56 -15.09
N ASP A 107 20.20 -8.05 -14.61
CA ASP A 107 21.14 -8.79 -15.42
C ASP A 107 20.69 -10.25 -15.46
N PHE A 108 20.23 -10.71 -16.63
CA PHE A 108 19.81 -12.09 -16.86
C PHE A 108 20.95 -13.02 -17.28
N LYS A 109 22.18 -12.50 -17.38
CA LYS A 109 23.33 -13.32 -17.71
C LYS A 109 23.77 -14.10 -16.48
N GLU A 110 23.96 -15.37 -16.67
CA GLU A 110 24.59 -16.19 -15.65
C GLU A 110 26.02 -15.66 -15.38
N PRO A 111 26.39 -15.41 -14.12
CA PRO A 111 27.79 -15.08 -13.80
C PRO A 111 28.70 -16.16 -14.37
N ALA A 112 29.80 -15.75 -15.01
CA ALA A 112 30.78 -16.69 -15.48
C ALA A 112 31.17 -17.65 -14.32
N SER A 113 30.87 -18.91 -14.48
CA SER A 113 31.26 -19.90 -13.45
C SER A 113 32.76 -19.86 -13.31
N ASN A 114 33.28 -19.39 -12.18
CA ASN A 114 34.66 -19.65 -11.82
C ASN A 114 34.75 -21.17 -11.63
N LYS A 115 35.07 -21.86 -12.69
CA LYS A 115 35.47 -23.27 -12.61
C LYS A 115 36.78 -23.30 -11.80
N ALA A 116 36.63 -23.30 -10.47
CA ALA A 116 37.68 -23.73 -9.59
C ALA A 116 37.78 -25.26 -9.78
N HIS A 117 38.75 -25.68 -10.54
CA HIS A 117 39.23 -27.05 -10.55
C HIS A 117 40.24 -27.25 -9.43
#